data_cfc66a42efda2205725df0a65436ac0e
#
_entry.id   cfc66a42efda2205725df0a65436ac0e
#
_cell.length_a   1.000
_cell.length_b   1.000
_cell.length_c   1.000
_cell.angle_alpha   90.00
_cell.angle_beta   90.00
_cell.angle_gamma   90.00
#
_symmetry.space_group_name_H-M   'P 1'
#
loop_
_entity.id
_entity.type
_entity.pdbx_description
1 polymer ?
#
loop_
_entity_poly.entity_id
_entity_poly.type
_entity_poly.pdbx_seq_one_letter_code
_entity_poly.pdbx_strand_id
1 'polypeptide(L)'
;MSAITEILQKAAVGQGLADHEALVLADYTDTDALLRHASVVRDLSHPNAMSYSRKVFIPLTHLCRDVCHYCTFAQVPRKLKAPYLTPDEVLKIASDGAKAGCKEALFTLGDKPEARYKAARDGLKALRQDSTLSYLHDMAELVLKETGLMPHLNPGLMTASEFTALRKVSISMGIMLESASERLTEKGMPHYGSPDKAPAKRLETIRLAGEAGVPFTSGILIGIGETRRERIESLLALRTANEPFGHIQELIIQNFRAKPDTLMVNAPEPDLNELLWTIAQARLIFGSEMNLQAPPNLSPGVFHRIIDSGINDWGGVSPVTPDFVNPEAPWPHLKNLAEETAREGKILVERLAVYPSHLKQMDRWIDVELRPMVLGAIDGEGYVRGEDWAAGETPNPPAGDLARVTHIPKLQATATLAAILDKAVAGKALSESEIV
;
A
#
# COMPACT_ATOMS: atom_id res chain seq x y z
N MET A 1 26.47 26.86 9.16
CA MET A 1 25.14 26.35 8.81
C MET A 1 24.47 25.86 10.09
N SER A 2 23.16 25.87 10.18
CA SER A 2 22.51 25.27 11.35
C SER A 2 22.62 23.73 11.28
N ALA A 3 22.61 23.03 12.42
CA ALA A 3 22.61 21.56 12.46
C ALA A 3 21.50 20.95 11.59
N ILE A 4 20.32 21.57 11.56
CA ILE A 4 19.19 21.15 10.71
C ILE A 4 19.55 21.25 9.22
N THR A 5 20.19 22.33 8.78
CA THR A 5 20.60 22.49 7.38
C THR A 5 21.57 21.38 6.95
N GLU A 6 22.49 21.00 7.81
CA GLU A 6 23.45 19.91 7.56
C GLU A 6 22.73 18.55 7.47
N ILE A 7 21.78 18.28 8.36
CA ILE A 7 20.95 17.05 8.35
C ILE A 7 20.18 16.96 7.04
N LEU A 8 19.49 18.04 6.61
CA LEU A 8 18.70 18.06 5.38
C LEU A 8 19.56 17.91 4.12
N GLN A 9 20.75 18.53 4.08
CA GLN A 9 21.69 18.35 2.99
C GLN A 9 22.23 16.91 2.90
N LYS A 10 22.50 16.29 4.05
CA LYS A 10 22.90 14.88 4.11
C LYS A 10 21.79 13.95 3.59
N ALA A 11 20.55 14.20 3.97
CA ALA A 11 19.42 13.42 3.48
C ALA A 11 19.25 13.47 1.94
N ALA A 12 19.62 14.58 1.31
CA ALA A 12 19.47 14.80 -0.14
C ALA A 12 20.25 13.79 -1.01
N VAL A 13 21.20 13.03 -0.47
CA VAL A 13 21.89 11.94 -1.20
C VAL A 13 21.12 10.62 -1.18
N GLY A 14 19.92 10.58 -0.62
CA GLY A 14 19.02 9.43 -0.66
C GLY A 14 19.26 8.35 0.39
N GLN A 15 20.27 8.53 1.25
CA GLN A 15 20.48 7.67 2.40
C GLN A 15 19.61 8.13 3.58
N GLY A 16 19.02 7.17 4.30
CA GLY A 16 18.18 7.48 5.47
C GLY A 16 18.99 8.18 6.57
N LEU A 17 18.30 9.03 7.33
CA LEU A 17 18.88 9.74 8.48
C LEU A 17 19.23 8.77 9.61
N ALA A 18 20.30 9.08 10.37
CA ALA A 18 20.59 8.38 11.63
C ALA A 18 19.49 8.70 12.67
N ASP A 19 19.32 7.83 13.69
CA ASP A 19 18.27 7.98 14.70
C ASP A 19 18.29 9.34 15.40
N HIS A 20 19.47 9.77 15.83
CA HIS A 20 19.64 11.06 16.51
C HIS A 20 19.32 12.25 15.59
N GLU A 21 19.64 12.14 14.28
CA GLU A 21 19.35 13.19 13.30
C GLU A 21 17.82 13.28 13.06
N ALA A 22 17.15 12.14 12.93
CA ALA A 22 15.69 12.08 12.82
C ALA A 22 15.00 12.71 14.04
N LEU A 23 15.46 12.40 15.25
CA LEU A 23 14.92 12.93 16.49
C LEU A 23 15.12 14.45 16.63
N VAL A 24 16.21 15.01 16.11
CA VAL A 24 16.42 16.48 16.06
C VAL A 24 15.36 17.17 15.21
N LEU A 25 14.85 16.50 14.16
CA LEU A 25 13.80 17.05 13.30
C LEU A 25 12.39 17.00 13.92
N ALA A 26 12.21 16.37 15.09
CA ALA A 26 10.90 16.31 15.76
C ALA A 26 10.28 17.68 16.03
N ASP A 27 11.11 18.66 16.37
CA ASP A 27 10.71 20.03 16.69
C ASP A 27 10.81 20.97 15.48
N TYR A 28 11.19 20.46 14.30
CA TYR A 28 11.30 21.29 13.11
C TYR A 28 9.94 21.60 12.50
N THR A 29 9.66 22.90 12.32
CA THR A 29 8.33 23.39 11.96
C THR A 29 8.18 23.85 10.52
N ASP A 30 9.28 24.07 9.78
CA ASP A 30 9.23 24.44 8.36
C ASP A 30 8.92 23.21 7.49
N THR A 31 7.64 22.88 7.38
CA THR A 31 7.17 21.73 6.60
C THR A 31 7.51 21.89 5.12
N ASP A 32 7.40 23.08 4.55
CA ASP A 32 7.68 23.27 3.11
C ASP A 32 9.16 23.02 2.79
N ALA A 33 10.08 23.33 3.71
CA ALA A 33 11.48 22.95 3.55
C ALA A 33 11.65 21.42 3.59
N LEU A 34 10.96 20.72 4.50
CA LEU A 34 10.98 19.24 4.53
C LEU A 34 10.43 18.64 3.23
N LEU A 35 9.32 19.14 2.71
CA LEU A 35 8.71 18.66 1.47
C LEU A 35 9.69 18.75 0.30
N ARG A 36 10.37 19.90 0.13
CA ARG A 36 11.37 20.07 -0.93
C ARG A 36 12.47 19.01 -0.89
N HIS A 37 12.98 18.70 0.31
CA HIS A 37 14.02 17.67 0.46
C HIS A 37 13.45 16.26 0.25
N ALA A 38 12.29 15.96 0.81
CA ALA A 38 11.63 14.67 0.67
C ALA A 38 11.27 14.34 -0.79
N SER A 39 10.78 15.33 -1.55
CA SER A 39 10.51 15.19 -2.97
C SER A 39 11.78 14.83 -3.76
N VAL A 40 12.89 15.54 -3.51
CA VAL A 40 14.19 15.24 -4.14
C VAL A 40 14.66 13.83 -3.78
N VAL A 41 14.58 13.44 -2.51
CA VAL A 41 14.99 12.10 -2.06
C VAL A 41 14.15 11.03 -2.74
N ARG A 42 12.80 11.19 -2.81
CA ARG A 42 11.94 10.25 -3.55
C ARG A 42 12.38 10.10 -5.00
N ASP A 43 12.63 11.21 -5.68
CA ASP A 43 12.91 11.23 -7.12
C ASP A 43 14.24 10.58 -7.50
N LEU A 44 15.14 10.32 -6.54
CA LEU A 44 16.35 9.53 -6.79
C LEU A 44 16.03 8.07 -7.19
N SER A 45 15.00 7.47 -6.62
CA SER A 45 14.61 6.07 -6.91
C SER A 45 13.25 5.96 -7.60
N HIS A 46 12.40 6.96 -7.49
CA HIS A 46 11.02 6.98 -8.04
C HIS A 46 10.75 8.28 -8.84
N PRO A 47 11.54 8.56 -9.90
CA PRO A 47 11.45 9.86 -10.59
C PRO A 47 10.13 10.07 -11.34
N ASN A 48 9.56 9.00 -11.90
CA ASN A 48 8.47 9.13 -12.87
C ASN A 48 7.18 8.42 -12.45
N ALA A 49 7.27 7.34 -11.67
CA ALA A 49 6.13 6.47 -11.37
C ALA A 49 5.55 6.73 -9.97
N MET A 50 4.23 6.77 -9.90
CA MET A 50 3.43 6.63 -8.70
C MET A 50 2.63 5.34 -8.82
N SER A 51 2.79 4.42 -7.89
CA SER A 51 2.10 3.14 -7.98
C SER A 51 0.80 3.11 -7.18
N TYR A 52 -0.07 2.16 -7.54
CA TYR A 52 -1.27 1.79 -6.80
C TYR A 52 -1.57 0.31 -7.02
N SER A 53 -2.38 -0.28 -6.15
CA SER A 53 -2.86 -1.66 -6.33
C SER A 53 -4.38 -1.69 -6.48
N ARG A 54 -4.87 -2.28 -7.59
CA ARG A 54 -6.30 -2.50 -7.80
C ARG A 54 -6.73 -3.78 -7.12
N LYS A 55 -7.51 -3.67 -6.07
CA LYS A 55 -7.89 -4.81 -5.25
C LYS A 55 -9.36 -4.79 -4.82
N VAL A 56 -9.85 -5.93 -4.42
CA VAL A 56 -11.13 -6.06 -3.73
C VAL A 56 -10.89 -6.32 -2.25
N PHE A 57 -11.65 -5.67 -1.37
CA PHE A 57 -11.53 -5.84 0.07
C PHE A 57 -12.56 -6.86 0.55
N ILE A 58 -12.12 -7.88 1.29
CA ILE A 58 -12.97 -8.96 1.83
C ILE A 58 -12.96 -8.86 3.35
N PRO A 59 -14.04 -8.34 3.98
CA PRO A 59 -14.14 -8.22 5.43
C PRO A 59 -14.57 -9.55 6.05
N LEU A 60 -13.65 -10.51 6.17
CA LEU A 60 -13.94 -11.89 6.56
C LEU A 60 -14.72 -11.99 7.88
N THR A 61 -14.41 -11.11 8.84
CA THR A 61 -15.17 -10.91 10.08
C THR A 61 -15.03 -9.48 10.58
N HIS A 62 -16.12 -8.89 11.00
CA HIS A 62 -16.14 -7.62 11.73
C HIS A 62 -16.00 -7.78 13.25
N LEU A 63 -15.98 -9.00 13.77
CA LEU A 63 -15.68 -9.24 15.17
C LEU A 63 -14.19 -9.04 15.43
N CYS A 64 -13.84 -8.34 16.49
CA CYS A 64 -12.45 -8.08 16.87
C CYS A 64 -12.29 -8.23 18.38
N ARG A 65 -11.16 -8.80 18.82
CA ARG A 65 -10.80 -8.85 20.23
C ARG A 65 -10.56 -7.46 20.82
N ASP A 66 -10.00 -6.57 20.03
CA ASP A 66 -9.69 -5.19 20.40
C ASP A 66 -10.90 -4.25 20.41
N VAL A 67 -10.75 -3.12 21.08
CA VAL A 67 -11.77 -2.07 21.25
C VAL A 67 -11.16 -0.69 21.02
N CYS A 68 -10.35 -0.54 19.98
CA CYS A 68 -9.70 0.72 19.66
C CYS A 68 -10.74 1.87 19.59
N HIS A 69 -10.45 2.97 20.27
CA HIS A 69 -11.43 4.06 20.46
C HIS A 69 -11.84 4.79 19.18
N TYR A 70 -11.08 4.62 18.10
CA TYR A 70 -11.29 5.24 16.79
C TYR A 70 -11.86 4.30 15.72
N CYS A 71 -12.00 3.00 16.02
CA CYS A 71 -12.30 1.98 15.02
C CYS A 71 -13.80 1.78 14.84
N THR A 72 -14.30 1.92 13.60
CA THR A 72 -15.68 1.59 13.21
C THR A 72 -15.79 0.25 12.52
N PHE A 73 -14.67 -0.36 12.09
CA PHE A 73 -14.64 -1.68 11.47
C PHE A 73 -15.12 -2.76 12.42
N ALA A 74 -14.62 -2.74 13.67
CA ALA A 74 -14.97 -3.72 14.69
C ALA A 74 -16.42 -3.54 15.17
N GLN A 75 -17.21 -4.61 15.07
CA GLN A 75 -18.60 -4.65 15.49
C GLN A 75 -18.82 -5.65 16.63
N VAL A 76 -19.89 -5.44 17.39
CA VAL A 76 -20.33 -6.40 18.41
C VAL A 76 -21.26 -7.46 17.80
N PRO A 77 -21.30 -8.70 18.31
CA PRO A 77 -22.08 -9.80 17.71
C PRO A 77 -23.55 -9.46 17.43
N ARG A 78 -24.20 -8.69 18.31
CA ARG A 78 -25.63 -8.29 18.17
C ARG A 78 -25.91 -7.39 16.96
N LYS A 79 -24.88 -6.75 16.37
CA LYS A 79 -25.01 -5.90 15.18
C LYS A 79 -24.78 -6.67 13.88
N LEU A 80 -24.33 -7.93 13.95
CA LEU A 80 -23.97 -8.73 12.79
C LEU A 80 -25.02 -9.82 12.52
N LYS A 81 -25.24 -10.14 11.24
CA LYS A 81 -26.07 -11.28 10.82
C LYS A 81 -25.38 -12.61 11.11
N ALA A 82 -24.09 -12.70 10.90
CA ALA A 82 -23.23 -13.84 11.15
C ALA A 82 -21.86 -13.36 11.64
N PRO A 83 -21.13 -14.19 12.41
CA PRO A 83 -19.81 -13.83 12.92
C PRO A 83 -18.73 -13.80 11.83
N TYR A 84 -18.90 -14.56 10.77
CA TYR A 84 -17.98 -14.64 9.62
C TYR A 84 -18.77 -14.62 8.31
N LEU A 85 -18.16 -14.12 7.23
CA LEU A 85 -18.66 -14.36 5.88
C LEU A 85 -18.61 -15.86 5.58
N THR A 86 -19.61 -16.35 4.86
CA THR A 86 -19.62 -17.72 4.33
C THR A 86 -18.68 -17.84 3.12
N PRO A 87 -18.24 -19.07 2.72
CA PRO A 87 -17.45 -19.26 1.50
C PRO A 87 -18.11 -18.67 0.25
N ASP A 88 -19.43 -18.81 0.11
CA ASP A 88 -20.17 -18.25 -1.03
C ASP A 88 -20.16 -16.71 -1.05
N GLU A 89 -20.27 -16.07 0.12
CA GLU A 89 -20.17 -14.60 0.24
C GLU A 89 -18.76 -14.12 -0.09
N VAL A 90 -17.72 -14.83 0.36
CA VAL A 90 -16.32 -14.53 0.02
C VAL A 90 -16.09 -14.65 -1.47
N LEU A 91 -16.53 -15.76 -2.10
CA LEU A 91 -16.40 -15.98 -3.55
C LEU A 91 -17.17 -14.96 -4.36
N LYS A 92 -18.36 -14.55 -3.90
CA LYS A 92 -19.12 -13.51 -4.58
C LYS A 92 -18.35 -12.21 -4.65
N ILE A 93 -17.80 -11.75 -3.51
CA ILE A 93 -17.03 -10.51 -3.44
C ILE A 93 -15.76 -10.62 -4.33
N ALA A 94 -15.04 -11.74 -4.24
CA ALA A 94 -13.85 -11.98 -5.03
C ALA A 94 -14.14 -12.02 -6.53
N SER A 95 -15.20 -12.72 -6.95
CA SER A 95 -15.64 -12.81 -8.36
C SER A 95 -16.04 -11.44 -8.92
N ASP A 96 -16.73 -10.63 -8.13
CA ASP A 96 -17.11 -9.27 -8.53
C ASP A 96 -15.84 -8.41 -8.71
N GLY A 97 -14.84 -8.57 -7.83
CA GLY A 97 -13.52 -7.94 -7.96
C GLY A 97 -12.77 -8.39 -9.22
N ALA A 98 -12.71 -9.69 -9.49
CA ALA A 98 -12.07 -10.25 -10.69
C ALA A 98 -12.70 -9.70 -11.98
N LYS A 99 -14.03 -9.65 -12.05
CA LYS A 99 -14.76 -9.05 -13.18
C LYS A 99 -14.47 -7.56 -13.37
N ALA A 100 -14.18 -6.85 -12.29
CA ALA A 100 -13.80 -5.43 -12.32
C ALA A 100 -12.29 -5.20 -12.57
N GLY A 101 -11.55 -6.25 -12.94
CA GLY A 101 -10.12 -6.19 -13.29
C GLY A 101 -9.17 -6.15 -12.10
N CYS A 102 -9.63 -6.41 -10.88
CA CYS A 102 -8.74 -6.58 -9.74
C CYS A 102 -7.79 -7.77 -9.97
N LYS A 103 -6.56 -7.64 -9.48
CA LYS A 103 -5.57 -8.73 -9.48
C LYS A 103 -5.41 -9.34 -8.09
N GLU A 104 -5.94 -8.68 -7.08
CA GLU A 104 -5.73 -9.03 -5.68
C GLU A 104 -7.01 -9.01 -4.87
N ALA A 105 -7.05 -9.88 -3.85
CA ALA A 105 -8.04 -9.88 -2.80
C ALA A 105 -7.37 -9.55 -1.46
N LEU A 106 -7.69 -8.38 -0.89
CA LEU A 106 -7.23 -8.01 0.43
C LEU A 106 -8.23 -8.50 1.48
N PHE A 107 -7.80 -9.46 2.29
CA PHE A 107 -8.57 -9.89 3.44
C PHE A 107 -8.31 -8.96 4.63
N THR A 108 -9.34 -8.24 5.04
CA THR A 108 -9.33 -7.43 6.25
C THR A 108 -10.26 -8.05 7.28
N LEU A 109 -9.85 -8.10 8.53
CA LEU A 109 -10.61 -8.75 9.58
C LEU A 109 -10.22 -8.23 10.96
N GLY A 110 -11.09 -8.47 11.96
CA GLY A 110 -10.75 -8.20 13.35
C GLY A 110 -9.80 -9.26 13.92
N ASP A 111 -8.94 -8.82 14.82
CA ASP A 111 -7.92 -9.66 15.45
C ASP A 111 -8.55 -10.68 16.41
N LYS A 112 -8.29 -11.97 16.21
CA LYS A 112 -8.61 -13.14 17.05
C LYS A 112 -9.92 -13.02 17.87
N PRO A 113 -11.07 -12.80 17.20
CA PRO A 113 -12.35 -12.57 17.89
C PRO A 113 -12.81 -13.74 18.74
N GLU A 114 -12.37 -14.98 18.43
CA GLU A 114 -12.64 -16.18 19.20
C GLU A 114 -12.08 -16.12 20.63
N ALA A 115 -11.04 -15.33 20.86
CA ALA A 115 -10.49 -15.12 22.20
C ALA A 115 -11.45 -14.29 23.09
N ARG A 116 -12.37 -13.53 22.49
CA ARG A 116 -13.30 -12.66 23.20
C ARG A 116 -14.74 -13.13 23.12
N TYR A 117 -15.23 -13.48 21.94
CA TYR A 117 -16.65 -13.70 21.69
C TYR A 117 -17.02 -15.18 21.56
N LYS A 118 -18.04 -15.60 22.33
CA LYS A 118 -18.65 -16.93 22.15
C LYS A 118 -19.21 -17.11 20.74
N ALA A 119 -19.85 -16.04 20.16
CA ALA A 119 -20.38 -16.08 18.81
C ALA A 119 -19.30 -16.40 17.75
N ALA A 120 -18.06 -15.89 17.90
CA ALA A 120 -16.96 -16.24 17.02
C ALA A 120 -16.59 -17.72 17.15
N ARG A 121 -16.47 -18.25 18.39
CA ARG A 121 -16.19 -19.68 18.61
C ARG A 121 -17.27 -20.59 18.05
N ASP A 122 -18.55 -20.24 18.27
CA ASP A 122 -19.69 -21.01 17.75
C ASP A 122 -19.71 -20.96 16.20
N GLY A 123 -19.40 -19.81 15.60
CA GLY A 123 -19.26 -19.64 14.14
C GLY A 123 -18.14 -20.50 13.56
N LEU A 124 -16.95 -20.48 14.14
CA LEU A 124 -15.82 -21.32 13.72
C LEU A 124 -16.19 -22.81 13.81
N LYS A 125 -16.82 -23.23 14.91
CA LYS A 125 -17.28 -24.61 15.06
C LYS A 125 -18.28 -25.02 13.96
N ALA A 126 -19.21 -24.14 13.60
CA ALA A 126 -20.16 -24.38 12.50
C ALA A 126 -19.45 -24.50 11.13
N LEU A 127 -18.38 -23.71 10.93
CA LEU A 127 -17.52 -23.76 9.76
C LEU A 127 -16.47 -24.90 9.81
N ARG A 128 -16.44 -25.68 10.90
CA ARG A 128 -15.45 -26.75 11.15
C ARG A 128 -14.01 -26.23 11.16
N GLN A 129 -13.81 -25.06 11.76
CA GLN A 129 -12.52 -24.38 11.86
C GLN A 129 -12.06 -24.27 13.31
N ASP A 130 -10.75 -24.37 13.53
CA ASP A 130 -10.14 -24.28 14.85
C ASP A 130 -9.90 -22.83 15.29
N SER A 131 -9.65 -21.94 14.31
CA SER A 131 -9.35 -20.52 14.55
C SER A 131 -9.80 -19.63 13.40
N THR A 132 -9.86 -18.33 13.65
CA THR A 132 -10.08 -17.33 12.59
C THR A 132 -8.99 -17.42 11.51
N LEU A 133 -7.73 -17.69 11.87
CA LEU A 133 -6.63 -17.77 10.92
C LEU A 133 -6.65 -19.05 10.09
N SER A 134 -7.15 -20.18 10.62
CA SER A 134 -7.38 -21.39 9.82
C SER A 134 -8.50 -21.16 8.79
N TYR A 135 -9.56 -20.46 9.19
CA TYR A 135 -10.63 -20.07 8.25
C TYR A 135 -10.14 -19.09 7.20
N LEU A 136 -9.31 -18.12 7.57
CA LEU A 136 -8.67 -17.19 6.63
C LEU A 136 -7.81 -17.93 5.59
N HIS A 137 -7.03 -18.92 6.03
CA HIS A 137 -6.24 -19.77 5.14
C HIS A 137 -7.12 -20.43 4.08
N ASP A 138 -8.18 -21.11 4.50
CA ASP A 138 -9.06 -21.82 3.58
C ASP A 138 -9.78 -20.87 2.61
N MET A 139 -10.18 -19.68 3.08
CA MET A 139 -10.82 -18.67 2.22
C MET A 139 -9.82 -18.02 1.25
N ALA A 140 -8.58 -17.80 1.66
CA ALA A 140 -7.53 -17.30 0.78
C ALA A 140 -7.21 -18.33 -0.32
N GLU A 141 -7.08 -19.62 0.03
CA GLU A 141 -6.89 -20.70 -0.92
C GLU A 141 -8.07 -20.82 -1.89
N LEU A 142 -9.29 -20.74 -1.39
CA LEU A 142 -10.52 -20.79 -2.20
C LEU A 142 -10.56 -19.65 -3.23
N VAL A 143 -10.29 -18.41 -2.80
CA VAL A 143 -10.26 -17.24 -3.69
C VAL A 143 -9.17 -17.39 -4.76
N LEU A 144 -7.98 -17.84 -4.36
CA LEU A 144 -6.88 -18.08 -5.26
C LEU A 144 -7.25 -19.08 -6.38
N LYS A 145 -7.86 -20.21 -6.01
CA LYS A 145 -8.24 -21.29 -6.92
C LYS A 145 -9.39 -20.92 -7.84
N GLU A 146 -10.44 -20.30 -7.30
CA GLU A 146 -11.69 -20.09 -8.03
C GLU A 146 -11.71 -18.79 -8.84
N THR A 147 -10.90 -17.78 -8.46
CA THR A 147 -10.96 -16.47 -9.13
C THR A 147 -9.64 -16.01 -9.74
N GLY A 148 -8.52 -16.64 -9.38
CA GLY A 148 -7.19 -16.20 -9.77
C GLY A 148 -6.73 -14.90 -9.11
N LEU A 149 -7.51 -14.32 -8.19
CA LEU A 149 -7.06 -13.17 -7.40
C LEU A 149 -6.01 -13.61 -6.39
N MET A 150 -4.94 -12.83 -6.28
CA MET A 150 -3.85 -13.10 -5.34
C MET A 150 -4.15 -12.51 -3.96
N PRO A 151 -4.19 -13.32 -2.88
CA PRO A 151 -4.50 -12.80 -1.56
C PRO A 151 -3.40 -11.93 -0.96
N HIS A 152 -3.81 -10.83 -0.31
CA HIS A 152 -3.06 -10.06 0.67
C HIS A 152 -3.79 -10.13 2.02
N LEU A 153 -3.10 -10.47 3.11
CA LEU A 153 -3.75 -10.79 4.38
C LEU A 153 -3.36 -9.82 5.49
N ASN A 154 -4.37 -9.22 6.14
CA ASN A 154 -4.21 -8.34 7.30
C ASN A 154 -4.95 -8.91 8.54
N PRO A 155 -4.50 -10.04 9.11
CA PRO A 155 -5.25 -10.75 10.16
C PRO A 155 -4.96 -10.28 11.58
N GLY A 156 -4.08 -9.30 11.80
CA GLY A 156 -3.61 -8.91 13.12
C GLY A 156 -2.38 -9.70 13.58
N LEU A 157 -2.30 -10.01 14.87
CA LEU A 157 -1.14 -10.71 15.45
C LEU A 157 -1.03 -12.15 14.96
N MET A 158 0.19 -12.56 14.60
CA MET A 158 0.49 -13.90 14.10
C MET A 158 1.70 -14.51 14.80
N THR A 159 1.69 -15.83 14.91
CA THR A 159 2.81 -16.67 15.32
C THR A 159 3.65 -17.11 14.10
N ALA A 160 4.85 -17.62 14.33
CA ALA A 160 5.71 -18.13 13.25
C ALA A 160 5.05 -19.27 12.45
N SER A 161 4.29 -20.15 13.10
CA SER A 161 3.57 -21.26 12.45
C SER A 161 2.41 -20.73 11.58
N GLU A 162 1.70 -19.70 12.04
CA GLU A 162 0.63 -19.06 11.27
C GLU A 162 1.19 -18.36 10.02
N PHE A 163 2.34 -17.68 10.12
CA PHE A 163 3.04 -17.13 8.95
C PHE A 163 3.43 -18.21 7.95
N THR A 164 3.99 -19.33 8.42
CA THR A 164 4.38 -20.45 7.55
C THR A 164 3.20 -21.04 6.79
N ALA A 165 2.04 -21.14 7.45
CA ALA A 165 0.83 -21.64 6.80
C ALA A 165 0.25 -20.64 5.79
N LEU A 166 0.07 -19.38 6.21
CA LEU A 166 -0.59 -18.36 5.39
C LEU A 166 0.26 -17.90 4.19
N ARG A 167 1.60 -18.00 4.27
CA ARG A 167 2.50 -17.69 3.16
C ARG A 167 2.26 -18.56 1.92
N LYS A 168 1.73 -19.76 2.10
CA LYS A 168 1.43 -20.69 0.99
C LYS A 168 0.22 -20.26 0.14
N VAL A 169 -0.64 -19.43 0.72
CA VAL A 169 -1.90 -18.99 0.10
C VAL A 169 -2.00 -17.48 -0.08
N SER A 170 -0.88 -16.75 0.12
CA SER A 170 -0.85 -15.29 -0.04
C SER A 170 0.50 -14.80 -0.56
N ILE A 171 0.47 -13.72 -1.36
CA ILE A 171 1.69 -13.11 -1.91
C ILE A 171 2.30 -12.06 -1.00
N SER A 172 1.53 -11.53 -0.05
CA SER A 172 1.97 -10.56 0.94
C SER A 172 1.02 -10.53 2.14
N MET A 173 1.48 -9.98 3.25
CA MET A 173 0.68 -9.77 4.45
C MET A 173 0.99 -8.41 5.07
N GLY A 174 0.23 -8.02 6.09
CA GLY A 174 0.47 -6.76 6.77
C GLY A 174 -0.12 -6.66 8.16
N ILE A 175 0.43 -5.73 8.93
CA ILE A 175 -0.12 -5.22 10.18
C ILE A 175 0.34 -3.79 10.39
N MET A 176 -0.58 -2.87 10.64
CA MET A 176 -0.20 -1.52 11.02
C MET A 176 0.41 -1.51 12.43
N LEU A 177 1.62 -0.96 12.61
CA LEU A 177 2.15 -0.70 13.95
C LEU A 177 1.25 0.27 14.70
N GLU A 178 0.65 1.21 14.01
CA GLU A 178 -0.09 2.38 14.49
C GLU A 178 0.84 3.36 15.21
N SER A 179 1.43 2.94 16.32
CA SER A 179 2.39 3.71 17.10
C SER A 179 3.26 2.80 17.95
N ALA A 180 4.51 3.18 18.21
CA ALA A 180 5.38 2.53 19.18
C ALA A 180 5.22 3.10 20.61
N SER A 181 4.33 4.07 20.82
CA SER A 181 4.11 4.68 22.12
C SER A 181 3.24 3.80 23.01
N GLU A 182 3.84 3.25 24.10
CA GLU A 182 3.11 2.50 25.12
C GLU A 182 2.05 3.37 25.83
N ARG A 183 2.27 4.69 25.92
CA ARG A 183 1.33 5.66 26.50
C ARG A 183 -0.05 5.58 25.88
N LEU A 184 -0.16 5.28 24.59
CA LEU A 184 -1.44 5.14 23.91
C LEU A 184 -2.27 3.93 24.36
N THR A 185 -1.69 3.01 25.13
CA THR A 185 -2.39 1.85 25.73
C THR A 185 -2.93 2.14 27.14
N GLU A 186 -2.55 3.26 27.73
CA GLU A 186 -2.96 3.65 29.09
C GLU A 186 -4.45 3.99 29.17
N LYS A 187 -4.99 4.01 30.40
CA LYS A 187 -6.41 4.34 30.65
C LYS A 187 -6.78 5.72 30.10
N GLY A 188 -7.80 5.75 29.26
CA GLY A 188 -8.28 6.97 28.60
C GLY A 188 -7.67 7.24 27.23
N MET A 189 -6.62 6.48 26.85
CA MET A 189 -5.94 6.58 25.56
C MET A 189 -6.58 5.65 24.51
N PRO A 190 -6.32 5.87 23.21
CA PRO A 190 -7.07 5.24 22.11
C PRO A 190 -6.94 3.72 22.02
N HIS A 191 -5.87 3.14 22.54
CA HIS A 191 -5.64 1.69 22.54
C HIS A 191 -6.00 1.02 23.87
N TYR A 192 -6.53 1.78 24.84
CA TYR A 192 -6.93 1.18 26.13
C TYR A 192 -7.97 0.08 25.93
N GLY A 193 -7.72 -1.09 26.54
CA GLY A 193 -8.60 -2.27 26.39
C GLY A 193 -8.37 -3.07 25.10
N SER A 194 -7.38 -2.70 24.30
CA SER A 194 -7.00 -3.39 23.06
C SER A 194 -5.67 -4.12 23.23
N PRO A 195 -5.67 -5.36 23.73
CA PRO A 195 -4.46 -6.08 24.13
C PRO A 195 -3.51 -6.39 22.96
N ASP A 196 -4.03 -6.39 21.73
CA ASP A 196 -3.26 -6.69 20.53
C ASP A 196 -2.71 -5.42 19.86
N LYS A 197 -3.01 -4.23 20.43
CA LYS A 197 -2.41 -2.94 20.06
C LYS A 197 -1.16 -2.59 20.87
N ALA A 198 -0.73 -3.44 21.81
CA ALA A 198 0.52 -3.25 22.53
C ALA A 198 1.71 -3.23 21.52
N PRO A 199 2.53 -2.15 21.48
CA PRO A 199 3.59 -1.99 20.49
C PRO A 199 4.55 -3.17 20.40
N ALA A 200 4.97 -3.71 21.55
CA ALA A 200 5.88 -4.86 21.59
C ALA A 200 5.33 -6.10 20.86
N LYS A 201 4.01 -6.36 20.95
CA LYS A 201 3.38 -7.51 20.25
C LYS A 201 3.32 -7.29 18.74
N ARG A 202 3.05 -6.04 18.32
CA ARG A 202 3.00 -5.71 16.89
C ARG A 202 4.38 -5.75 16.27
N LEU A 203 5.38 -5.20 16.93
CA LEU A 203 6.78 -5.30 16.51
C LEU A 203 7.26 -6.74 16.45
N GLU A 204 6.86 -7.60 17.40
CA GLU A 204 7.16 -9.03 17.34
C GLU A 204 6.51 -9.71 16.14
N THR A 205 5.25 -9.39 15.83
CA THR A 205 4.59 -9.92 14.61
C THR A 205 5.30 -9.45 13.34
N ILE A 206 5.72 -8.19 13.27
CA ILE A 206 6.49 -7.64 12.15
C ILE A 206 7.84 -8.37 12.02
N ARG A 207 8.54 -8.61 13.12
CA ARG A 207 9.80 -9.36 13.14
C ARG A 207 9.62 -10.80 12.63
N LEU A 208 8.57 -11.50 13.10
CA LEU A 208 8.25 -12.86 12.66
C LEU A 208 7.90 -12.95 11.17
N ALA A 209 7.28 -11.91 10.59
CA ALA A 209 7.06 -11.82 9.15
C ALA A 209 8.39 -11.79 8.37
N GLY A 210 9.38 -11.06 8.89
CA GLY A 210 10.72 -11.02 8.32
C GLY A 210 11.43 -12.38 8.37
N GLU A 211 11.36 -13.08 9.51
CA GLU A 211 11.90 -14.43 9.65
C GLU A 211 11.23 -15.43 8.70
N ALA A 212 9.92 -15.30 8.49
CA ALA A 212 9.16 -16.14 7.56
C ALA A 212 9.38 -15.78 6.08
N GLY A 213 10.10 -14.71 5.77
CA GLY A 213 10.33 -14.24 4.40
C GLY A 213 9.05 -13.80 3.70
N VAL A 214 8.17 -13.08 4.39
CA VAL A 214 6.91 -12.56 3.86
C VAL A 214 7.08 -11.08 3.48
N PRO A 215 6.78 -10.67 2.23
CA PRO A 215 6.67 -9.26 1.87
C PRO A 215 5.59 -8.61 2.75
N PHE A 216 5.96 -7.59 3.53
CA PHE A 216 5.12 -7.14 4.61
C PHE A 216 4.78 -5.65 4.50
N THR A 217 3.52 -5.32 4.76
CA THR A 217 3.03 -3.94 4.84
C THR A 217 2.90 -3.54 6.30
N SER A 218 3.43 -2.37 6.66
CA SER A 218 3.20 -1.77 7.97
C SER A 218 3.04 -0.26 7.86
N GLY A 219 2.95 0.44 8.98
CA GLY A 219 2.82 1.89 8.98
C GLY A 219 2.35 2.44 10.32
N ILE A 220 2.09 3.73 10.32
CA ILE A 220 1.66 4.47 11.51
C ILE A 220 0.32 5.18 11.25
N LEU A 221 -0.46 5.35 12.31
CA LEU A 221 -1.69 6.14 12.32
C LEU A 221 -1.42 7.42 13.13
N ILE A 222 -1.58 8.57 12.47
CA ILE A 222 -1.33 9.87 13.09
C ILE A 222 -2.62 10.56 13.51
N GLY A 223 -2.55 11.38 14.59
CA GLY A 223 -3.68 12.15 15.11
C GLY A 223 -4.52 11.41 16.14
N ILE A 224 -4.03 10.29 16.67
CA ILE A 224 -4.72 9.53 17.73
C ILE A 224 -4.25 9.92 19.15
N GLY A 225 -3.48 11.00 19.28
CA GLY A 225 -2.98 11.52 20.56
C GLY A 225 -1.49 11.34 20.79
N GLU A 226 -0.76 10.84 19.81
CA GLU A 226 0.70 10.78 19.77
C GLU A 226 1.31 12.16 19.49
N THR A 227 2.55 12.36 19.89
CA THR A 227 3.36 13.53 19.57
C THR A 227 4.17 13.33 18.29
N ARG A 228 4.69 14.41 17.69
CA ARG A 228 5.62 14.33 16.54
C ARG A 228 6.84 13.46 16.86
N ARG A 229 7.38 13.56 18.08
CA ARG A 229 8.48 12.72 18.54
C ARG A 229 8.10 11.23 18.54
N GLU A 230 6.94 10.89 19.08
CA GLU A 230 6.45 9.50 19.11
C GLU A 230 6.19 8.95 17.70
N ARG A 231 5.83 9.80 16.71
CA ARG A 231 5.76 9.40 15.29
C ARG A 231 7.14 9.02 14.75
N ILE A 232 8.16 9.85 15.00
CA ILE A 232 9.54 9.53 14.59
C ILE A 232 10.01 8.25 15.29
N GLU A 233 9.82 8.11 16.58
CA GLU A 233 10.17 6.90 17.33
C GLU A 233 9.48 5.65 16.76
N SER A 234 8.24 5.77 16.32
CA SER A 234 7.50 4.68 15.65
C SER A 234 8.10 4.33 14.28
N LEU A 235 8.49 5.32 13.49
CA LEU A 235 9.18 5.11 12.20
C LEU A 235 10.54 4.45 12.40
N LEU A 236 11.31 4.88 13.41
CA LEU A 236 12.59 4.27 13.75
C LEU A 236 12.44 2.82 14.24
N ALA A 237 11.40 2.52 15.02
CA ALA A 237 11.09 1.14 15.43
C ALA A 237 10.76 0.24 14.21
N LEU A 238 10.02 0.75 13.21
CA LEU A 238 9.76 0.04 11.96
C LEU A 238 11.05 -0.16 11.15
N ARG A 239 11.93 0.84 11.10
CA ARG A 239 13.23 0.71 10.44
C ARG A 239 14.08 -0.38 11.09
N THR A 240 14.21 -0.35 12.41
CA THR A 240 14.94 -1.36 13.17
C THR A 240 14.40 -2.78 12.94
N ALA A 241 13.06 -2.94 12.88
CA ALA A 241 12.44 -4.22 12.56
C ALA A 241 12.71 -4.70 11.12
N ASN A 242 12.88 -3.76 10.19
CA ASN A 242 13.14 -4.05 8.78
C ASN A 242 14.61 -4.39 8.48
N GLU A 243 15.56 -3.75 9.16
CA GLU A 243 17.01 -3.86 8.88
C GLU A 243 17.52 -5.30 8.75
N PRO A 244 17.16 -6.28 9.62
CA PRO A 244 17.70 -7.63 9.52
C PRO A 244 17.20 -8.40 8.30
N PHE A 245 16.01 -8.08 7.79
CA PHE A 245 15.32 -8.91 6.81
C PHE A 245 15.01 -8.18 5.50
N GLY A 246 14.79 -6.87 5.50
CA GLY A 246 14.34 -6.11 4.34
C GLY A 246 12.95 -6.51 3.86
N HIS A 247 12.08 -6.95 4.75
CA HIS A 247 10.76 -7.52 4.45
C HIS A 247 9.63 -6.49 4.41
N ILE A 248 9.80 -5.34 5.09
CA ILE A 248 8.83 -4.25 5.01
C ILE A 248 8.96 -3.60 3.64
N GLN A 249 8.03 -3.91 2.76
CA GLN A 249 8.04 -3.46 1.38
C GLN A 249 7.43 -2.08 1.20
N GLU A 250 6.57 -1.65 2.14
CA GLU A 250 5.93 -0.34 2.15
C GLU A 250 5.58 0.12 3.55
N LEU A 251 5.52 1.43 3.71
CA LEU A 251 5.04 2.08 4.92
C LEU A 251 3.85 2.99 4.60
N ILE A 252 2.76 2.76 5.33
CA ILE A 252 1.54 3.55 5.24
C ILE A 252 1.58 4.67 6.28
N ILE A 253 1.46 5.91 5.84
CA ILE A 253 1.22 7.05 6.71
C ILE A 253 -0.26 7.40 6.61
N GLN A 254 -1.02 7.00 7.62
CA GLN A 254 -2.47 7.16 7.65
C GLN A 254 -2.86 8.25 8.64
N ASN A 255 -3.72 9.17 8.21
CA ASN A 255 -4.30 10.18 9.10
C ASN A 255 -5.61 9.69 9.72
N PHE A 256 -5.75 9.94 11.02
CA PHE A 256 -7.00 9.70 11.75
C PHE A 256 -8.14 10.56 11.21
N ARG A 257 -9.33 9.94 11.13
CA ARG A 257 -10.61 10.63 10.86
C ARG A 257 -11.56 10.33 11.99
N ALA A 258 -12.16 11.39 12.55
CA ALA A 258 -13.17 11.26 13.60
C ALA A 258 -14.45 10.65 13.02
N LYS A 259 -14.99 9.62 13.68
CA LYS A 259 -16.11 8.85 13.15
C LYS A 259 -17.24 8.76 14.17
N PRO A 260 -18.51 8.81 13.71
CA PRO A 260 -19.65 8.55 14.58
C PRO A 260 -19.52 7.14 15.20
N ASP A 261 -20.21 6.93 16.32
CA ASP A 261 -20.21 5.67 17.08
C ASP A 261 -18.85 5.23 17.65
N THR A 262 -17.84 6.12 17.68
CA THR A 262 -16.55 5.88 18.34
C THR A 262 -16.36 6.76 19.57
N LEU A 263 -15.46 6.33 20.46
CA LEU A 263 -15.10 7.18 21.62
C LEU A 263 -14.33 8.43 21.22
N MET A 264 -13.77 8.46 20.02
CA MET A 264 -13.01 9.59 19.47
C MET A 264 -13.81 10.43 18.47
N VAL A 265 -15.15 10.36 18.48
CA VAL A 265 -16.02 11.15 17.57
C VAL A 265 -15.78 12.65 17.62
N ASN A 266 -15.36 13.19 18.77
CA ASN A 266 -15.05 14.61 18.97
C ASN A 266 -13.53 14.88 19.10
N ALA A 267 -12.68 13.90 18.83
CA ALA A 267 -11.23 14.10 18.86
C ALA A 267 -10.81 14.98 17.67
N PRO A 268 -9.84 15.89 17.84
CA PRO A 268 -9.33 16.68 16.73
C PRO A 268 -8.66 15.79 15.70
N GLU A 269 -8.98 16.00 14.43
CA GLU A 269 -8.26 15.36 13.33
C GLU A 269 -6.91 16.07 13.10
N PRO A 270 -5.86 15.36 12.68
CA PRO A 270 -4.63 16.00 12.27
C PRO A 270 -4.89 16.84 11.02
N ASP A 271 -4.37 18.05 10.99
CA ASP A 271 -4.46 18.90 9.80
C ASP A 271 -3.55 18.36 8.67
N LEU A 272 -3.71 18.94 7.48
CA LEU A 272 -2.91 18.53 6.32
C LEU A 272 -1.41 18.70 6.58
N ASN A 273 -1.02 19.77 7.28
CA ASN A 273 0.40 20.03 7.57
C ASN A 273 1.04 18.92 8.42
N GLU A 274 0.31 18.37 9.40
CA GLU A 274 0.77 17.23 10.21
C GLU A 274 0.97 15.96 9.36
N LEU A 275 0.08 15.70 8.39
CA LEU A 275 0.21 14.58 7.47
C LEU A 275 1.44 14.76 6.57
N LEU A 276 1.56 15.92 5.91
CA LEU A 276 2.67 16.22 5.01
C LEU A 276 4.02 16.18 5.74
N TRP A 277 4.08 16.79 6.93
CA TRP A 277 5.25 16.75 7.80
C TRP A 277 5.68 15.31 8.10
N THR A 278 4.71 14.46 8.48
CA THR A 278 5.01 13.07 8.86
C THR A 278 5.49 12.25 7.66
N ILE A 279 4.88 12.42 6.49
CA ILE A 279 5.32 11.74 5.26
C ILE A 279 6.74 12.18 4.89
N ALA A 280 7.03 13.48 4.92
CA ALA A 280 8.36 14.00 4.62
C ALA A 280 9.41 13.45 5.60
N GLN A 281 9.11 13.40 6.89
CA GLN A 281 9.98 12.76 7.89
C GLN A 281 10.23 11.28 7.57
N ALA A 282 9.18 10.53 7.23
CA ALA A 282 9.31 9.13 6.85
C ALA A 282 10.24 8.97 5.64
N ARG A 283 10.10 9.81 4.61
CA ARG A 283 10.99 9.79 3.44
C ARG A 283 12.45 10.06 3.80
N LEU A 284 12.70 11.06 4.63
CA LEU A 284 14.06 11.41 5.07
C LEU A 284 14.67 10.32 5.97
N ILE A 285 13.88 9.67 6.82
CA ILE A 285 14.31 8.58 7.70
C ILE A 285 14.68 7.32 6.92
N PHE A 286 13.87 6.94 5.94
CA PHE A 286 14.03 5.69 5.20
C PHE A 286 14.83 5.82 3.90
N GLY A 287 15.10 7.04 3.43
CA GLY A 287 15.82 7.28 2.18
C GLY A 287 14.96 7.07 0.94
N SER A 288 15.61 6.94 -0.22
CA SER A 288 14.95 6.94 -1.54
C SER A 288 14.24 5.63 -1.89
N GLU A 289 14.73 4.50 -1.41
CA GLU A 289 14.30 3.16 -1.85
C GLU A 289 12.96 2.70 -1.24
N MET A 290 12.65 3.15 -0.01
CA MET A 290 11.45 2.73 0.70
C MET A 290 10.19 3.21 -0.02
N ASN A 291 9.21 2.32 -0.19
CA ASN A 291 7.91 2.72 -0.70
C ASN A 291 7.07 3.34 0.43
N LEU A 292 6.68 4.59 0.21
CA LEU A 292 5.81 5.33 1.13
C LEU A 292 4.45 5.54 0.50
N GLN A 293 3.42 5.20 1.26
CA GLN A 293 2.03 5.26 0.86
C GLN A 293 1.24 6.22 1.74
N ALA A 294 0.36 7.00 1.12
CA ALA A 294 -0.73 7.69 1.81
C ALA A 294 -2.07 7.34 1.13
N PRO A 295 -3.11 6.92 1.90
CA PRO A 295 -4.40 6.56 1.32
C PRO A 295 -5.07 7.76 0.63
N PRO A 296 -5.43 7.67 -0.67
CA PRO A 296 -5.92 8.82 -1.43
C PRO A 296 -7.34 9.24 -1.02
N ASN A 297 -8.16 8.31 -0.53
CA ASN A 297 -9.52 8.57 -0.10
C ASN A 297 -9.61 9.45 1.17
N LEU A 298 -8.56 9.47 2.00
CA LEU A 298 -8.56 10.24 3.26
C LEU A 298 -8.21 11.71 3.09
N SER A 299 -7.69 12.11 1.93
CA SER A 299 -7.24 13.47 1.67
C SER A 299 -7.59 13.95 0.25
N PRO A 300 -8.89 13.96 -0.12
CA PRO A 300 -9.30 14.37 -1.46
C PRO A 300 -8.97 15.86 -1.73
N GLY A 301 -8.62 16.18 -2.97
CA GLY A 301 -8.38 17.55 -3.43
C GLY A 301 -7.00 18.14 -3.12
N VAL A 302 -6.12 17.39 -2.44
CA VAL A 302 -4.77 17.86 -2.05
C VAL A 302 -3.66 16.89 -2.49
N PHE A 303 -3.92 16.08 -3.52
CA PHE A 303 -3.00 15.05 -3.98
C PHE A 303 -1.62 15.59 -4.35
N HIS A 304 -1.56 16.76 -5.01
CA HIS A 304 -0.31 17.45 -5.34
C HIS A 304 0.58 17.64 -4.10
N ARG A 305 0.03 18.15 -2.99
CA ARG A 305 0.78 18.35 -1.74
C ARG A 305 1.28 17.02 -1.15
N ILE A 306 0.48 15.95 -1.27
CA ILE A 306 0.85 14.63 -0.76
C ILE A 306 1.97 14.04 -1.63
N ILE A 307 1.92 14.21 -2.95
CA ILE A 307 3.01 13.81 -3.86
C ILE A 307 4.29 14.56 -3.50
N ASP A 308 4.21 15.89 -3.30
CA ASP A 308 5.35 16.72 -2.91
C ASP A 308 5.96 16.32 -1.55
N SER A 309 5.17 15.72 -0.67
CA SER A 309 5.68 15.27 0.63
C SER A 309 6.56 14.01 0.56
N GLY A 310 6.69 13.37 -0.63
CA GLY A 310 7.66 12.31 -0.86
C GLY A 310 7.08 10.90 -0.91
N ILE A 311 5.75 10.71 -1.07
CA ILE A 311 5.19 9.39 -1.39
C ILE A 311 5.55 8.96 -2.81
N ASN A 312 5.52 7.67 -3.06
CA ASN A 312 5.64 7.05 -4.39
C ASN A 312 4.52 6.02 -4.66
N ASP A 313 3.54 5.93 -3.75
CA ASP A 313 2.44 4.97 -3.85
C ASP A 313 1.14 5.51 -3.25
N TRP A 314 0.01 5.17 -3.86
CA TRP A 314 -1.33 5.49 -3.39
C TRP A 314 -2.00 4.34 -2.62
N GLY A 315 -1.35 3.18 -2.58
CA GLY A 315 -1.88 1.99 -1.91
C GLY A 315 -2.98 1.28 -2.67
N GLY A 316 -3.83 0.60 -1.91
CA GLY A 316 -4.94 -0.16 -2.44
C GLY A 316 -6.14 0.70 -2.78
N VAL A 317 -6.67 0.56 -3.99
CA VAL A 317 -7.91 1.20 -4.44
C VAL A 317 -8.86 0.12 -4.94
N SER A 318 -10.14 0.18 -4.53
CA SER A 318 -11.15 -0.78 -4.97
C SER A 318 -12.19 -0.16 -5.89
N PRO A 319 -12.44 -0.76 -7.06
CA PRO A 319 -13.55 -0.34 -7.92
C PRO A 319 -14.92 -0.92 -7.47
N VAL A 320 -14.93 -1.87 -6.53
CA VAL A 320 -16.12 -2.66 -6.18
C VAL A 320 -16.55 -2.49 -4.73
N THR A 321 -15.58 -2.53 -3.80
CA THR A 321 -15.86 -2.51 -2.36
C THR A 321 -15.50 -1.17 -1.74
N PRO A 322 -16.25 -0.70 -0.71
CA PRO A 322 -15.86 0.49 0.04
C PRO A 322 -14.57 0.24 0.84
N ASP A 323 -14.00 1.32 1.37
CA ASP A 323 -13.05 1.23 2.48
C ASP A 323 -13.85 0.86 3.75
N PHE A 324 -13.73 -0.38 4.21
CA PHE A 324 -14.45 -0.84 5.40
C PHE A 324 -13.94 -0.23 6.70
N VAL A 325 -12.75 0.34 6.69
CA VAL A 325 -12.17 1.05 7.85
C VAL A 325 -12.63 2.52 7.88
N ASN A 326 -12.75 3.15 6.70
CA ASN A 326 -13.17 4.54 6.53
C ASN A 326 -14.34 4.61 5.53
N PRO A 327 -15.52 4.07 5.86
CA PRO A 327 -16.63 3.94 4.90
C PRO A 327 -17.20 5.30 4.47
N GLU A 328 -16.92 6.35 5.21
CA GLU A 328 -17.27 7.74 4.90
C GLU A 328 -16.39 8.38 3.82
N ALA A 329 -15.24 7.77 3.52
CA ALA A 329 -14.26 8.26 2.58
C ALA A 329 -14.21 7.35 1.33
N PRO A 330 -15.00 7.64 0.27
CA PRO A 330 -15.02 6.80 -0.93
C PRO A 330 -13.70 6.85 -1.68
N TRP A 331 -13.35 5.74 -2.33
CA TRP A 331 -12.18 5.67 -3.21
C TRP A 331 -12.29 6.69 -4.35
N PRO A 332 -11.19 7.37 -4.69
CA PRO A 332 -11.18 8.21 -5.89
C PRO A 332 -11.33 7.34 -7.14
N HIS A 333 -11.99 7.89 -8.16
CA HIS A 333 -12.03 7.23 -9.44
C HIS A 333 -10.60 7.16 -10.02
N LEU A 334 -10.17 5.98 -10.51
CA LEU A 334 -8.80 5.76 -10.99
C LEU A 334 -8.37 6.74 -12.08
N LYS A 335 -9.29 7.11 -12.99
CA LYS A 335 -9.02 8.12 -14.01
C LYS A 335 -8.66 9.47 -13.38
N ASN A 336 -9.42 9.91 -12.38
CA ASN A 336 -9.14 11.18 -11.70
C ASN A 336 -7.81 11.12 -10.95
N LEU A 337 -7.52 9.98 -10.30
CA LEU A 337 -6.25 9.78 -9.61
C LEU A 337 -5.06 9.82 -10.60
N ALA A 338 -5.23 9.23 -11.79
CA ALA A 338 -4.22 9.28 -12.84
C ALA A 338 -4.01 10.72 -13.38
N GLU A 339 -5.10 11.45 -13.61
CA GLU A 339 -5.03 12.84 -14.08
C GLU A 339 -4.35 13.77 -13.06
N GLU A 340 -4.70 13.65 -11.77
CA GLU A 340 -4.06 14.43 -10.70
C GLU A 340 -2.58 14.04 -10.54
N THR A 341 -2.25 12.76 -10.62
CA THR A 341 -0.87 12.28 -10.59
C THR A 341 -0.05 12.82 -11.78
N ALA A 342 -0.66 12.85 -12.97
CA ALA A 342 -0.02 13.36 -14.19
C ALA A 342 0.24 14.87 -14.14
N ARG A 343 -0.58 15.65 -13.44
CA ARG A 343 -0.34 17.11 -13.25
C ARG A 343 0.96 17.38 -12.49
N GLU A 344 1.36 16.44 -11.63
CA GLU A 344 2.63 16.52 -10.89
C GLU A 344 3.81 15.86 -11.64
N GLY A 345 3.64 15.62 -12.94
CA GLY A 345 4.68 15.03 -13.79
C GLY A 345 4.98 13.57 -13.53
N LYS A 346 4.06 12.85 -12.85
CA LYS A 346 4.19 11.42 -12.53
C LYS A 346 3.21 10.60 -13.35
N ILE A 347 3.53 9.32 -13.57
CA ILE A 347 2.68 8.34 -14.25
C ILE A 347 2.10 7.39 -13.20
N LEU A 348 0.77 7.27 -13.17
CA LEU A 348 0.12 6.29 -12.33
C LEU A 348 0.29 4.89 -12.93
N VAL A 349 0.89 3.96 -12.17
CA VAL A 349 1.14 2.58 -12.61
C VAL A 349 0.52 1.57 -11.65
N GLU A 350 -0.06 0.50 -12.19
CA GLU A 350 -0.65 -0.56 -11.38
C GLU A 350 0.42 -1.57 -10.95
N ARG A 351 0.44 -1.93 -9.66
CA ARG A 351 1.28 -3.00 -9.10
C ARG A 351 0.46 -4.07 -8.41
N LEU A 352 1.06 -5.22 -8.16
CA LEU A 352 0.50 -6.22 -7.23
C LEU A 352 0.65 -5.76 -5.77
N ALA A 353 0.07 -6.52 -4.81
CA ALA A 353 0.30 -6.30 -3.37
C ALA A 353 1.76 -6.54 -2.95
N VAL A 354 2.54 -7.19 -3.80
CA VAL A 354 3.99 -7.28 -3.66
C VAL A 354 4.65 -6.29 -4.62
N TYR A 355 5.63 -5.55 -4.12
CA TYR A 355 6.30 -4.50 -4.88
C TYR A 355 7.33 -5.05 -5.88
N PRO A 356 7.58 -4.35 -7.01
CA PRO A 356 8.57 -4.75 -8.01
C PRO A 356 9.96 -5.03 -7.44
N SER A 357 10.39 -4.26 -6.41
CA SER A 357 11.68 -4.47 -5.74
C SER A 357 11.81 -5.86 -5.10
N HIS A 358 10.72 -6.37 -4.50
CA HIS A 358 10.67 -7.70 -3.90
C HIS A 358 10.53 -8.79 -4.95
N LEU A 359 9.82 -8.53 -6.05
CA LEU A 359 9.67 -9.48 -7.17
C LEU A 359 10.99 -9.78 -7.88
N LYS A 360 11.97 -8.88 -7.85
CA LYS A 360 13.34 -9.15 -8.33
C LYS A 360 14.05 -10.28 -7.55
N GLN A 361 13.58 -10.58 -6.34
CA GLN A 361 14.06 -11.65 -5.48
C GLN A 361 12.93 -12.64 -5.16
N MET A 362 12.16 -13.02 -6.17
CA MET A 362 10.95 -13.84 -6.03
C MET A 362 11.19 -15.15 -5.28
N ASP A 363 12.37 -15.75 -5.46
CA ASP A 363 12.74 -17.00 -4.77
C ASP A 363 12.78 -16.86 -3.25
N ARG A 364 13.07 -15.70 -2.76
CA ARG A 364 13.07 -15.39 -1.33
C ARG A 364 11.67 -15.10 -0.80
N TRP A 365 10.89 -14.34 -1.56
CA TRP A 365 9.70 -13.68 -1.05
C TRP A 365 8.40 -14.40 -1.36
N ILE A 366 8.32 -15.11 -2.48
CA ILE A 366 7.09 -15.73 -2.95
C ILE A 366 7.19 -17.25 -2.83
N ASP A 367 6.15 -17.87 -2.29
CA ASP A 367 6.07 -19.34 -2.24
C ASP A 367 6.12 -19.91 -3.66
N VAL A 368 6.79 -21.05 -3.82
CA VAL A 368 7.05 -21.67 -5.13
C VAL A 368 5.76 -21.94 -5.91
N GLU A 369 4.70 -22.33 -5.22
CA GLU A 369 3.40 -22.63 -5.84
C GLU A 369 2.69 -21.39 -6.41
N LEU A 370 2.99 -20.18 -5.87
CA LEU A 370 2.38 -18.93 -6.30
C LEU A 370 3.15 -18.20 -7.41
N ARG A 371 4.42 -18.56 -7.62
CA ARG A 371 5.29 -17.87 -8.59
C ARG A 371 4.76 -17.87 -10.03
N PRO A 372 4.21 -19.00 -10.57
CA PRO A 372 3.68 -18.97 -11.93
C PRO A 372 2.55 -17.96 -12.11
N MET A 373 1.67 -17.83 -11.11
CA MET A 373 0.57 -16.88 -11.15
C MET A 373 1.08 -15.42 -11.09
N VAL A 374 2.04 -15.14 -10.21
CA VAL A 374 2.67 -13.82 -10.10
C VAL A 374 3.36 -13.44 -11.41
N LEU A 375 4.17 -14.36 -11.98
CA LEU A 375 4.84 -14.14 -13.27
C LEU A 375 3.87 -13.92 -14.42
N GLY A 376 2.73 -14.61 -14.40
CA GLY A 376 1.66 -14.42 -15.38
C GLY A 376 1.01 -13.03 -15.33
N ALA A 377 1.03 -12.38 -14.16
CA ALA A 377 0.34 -11.11 -13.91
C ALA A 377 1.23 -9.85 -14.07
N ILE A 378 2.55 -10.00 -14.18
CA ILE A 378 3.49 -8.87 -14.20
C ILE A 378 4.26 -8.77 -15.52
N ASP A 379 4.75 -7.57 -15.82
CA ASP A 379 5.70 -7.29 -16.88
C ASP A 379 7.16 -7.53 -16.43
N GLY A 380 8.12 -7.21 -17.31
CA GLY A 380 9.55 -7.39 -17.03
C GLY A 380 10.10 -6.46 -15.93
N GLU A 381 9.39 -5.41 -15.57
CA GLU A 381 9.76 -4.48 -14.50
C GLU A 381 9.09 -4.83 -13.17
N GLY A 382 8.09 -5.75 -13.19
CA GLY A 382 7.34 -6.20 -12.01
C GLY A 382 6.05 -5.44 -11.76
N TYR A 383 5.60 -4.61 -12.69
CA TYR A 383 4.29 -3.97 -12.65
C TYR A 383 3.22 -4.87 -13.29
N VAL A 384 1.95 -4.59 -13.02
CA VAL A 384 0.84 -5.36 -13.58
C VAL A 384 0.79 -5.18 -15.10
N ARG A 385 0.65 -6.29 -15.81
CA ARG A 385 0.41 -6.27 -17.26
C ARG A 385 -0.97 -5.66 -17.56
N GLY A 386 -1.06 -4.92 -18.67
CA GLY A 386 -2.34 -4.47 -19.19
C GLY A 386 -3.27 -5.66 -19.49
N GLU A 387 -4.57 -5.47 -19.28
CA GLU A 387 -5.58 -6.54 -19.46
C GLU A 387 -5.69 -6.99 -20.92
N ASP A 388 -5.31 -6.13 -21.87
CA ASP A 388 -5.36 -6.39 -23.30
C ASP A 388 -4.13 -7.13 -23.86
N TRP A 389 -3.19 -7.49 -22.96
CA TRP A 389 -1.99 -8.20 -23.41
C TRP A 389 -2.29 -9.70 -23.59
N ALA A 390 -2.17 -10.17 -24.81
CA ALA A 390 -2.18 -11.60 -25.14
C ALA A 390 -0.98 -11.92 -26.07
N ALA A 391 -0.22 -12.96 -25.72
CA ALA A 391 0.88 -13.39 -26.56
C ALA A 391 0.36 -13.88 -27.92
N GLY A 392 0.88 -13.31 -29.01
CA GLY A 392 0.49 -13.68 -30.37
C GLY A 392 -0.78 -12.99 -30.89
N GLU A 393 -1.45 -12.14 -30.13
CA GLU A 393 -2.45 -11.24 -30.65
C GLU A 393 -1.79 -9.97 -31.23
N THR A 394 -2.40 -9.46 -32.30
CA THR A 394 -2.12 -8.11 -32.79
C THR A 394 -3.31 -7.22 -32.36
N PRO A 395 -3.27 -6.63 -31.16
CA PRO A 395 -4.35 -5.75 -30.74
C PRO A 395 -4.42 -4.57 -31.72
N ASN A 396 -5.63 -4.21 -32.14
CA ASN A 396 -5.81 -2.95 -32.84
C ASN A 396 -5.34 -1.85 -31.89
N PRO A 397 -4.43 -0.98 -32.33
CA PRO A 397 -3.97 0.12 -31.48
C PRO A 397 -5.18 0.92 -31.01
N PRO A 398 -5.18 1.42 -29.75
CA PRO A 398 -6.27 2.23 -29.23
C PRO A 398 -6.63 3.35 -30.22
N ALA A 399 -7.91 3.54 -30.47
CA ALA A 399 -8.37 4.52 -31.47
C ALA A 399 -7.78 5.92 -31.26
N GLY A 400 -7.47 6.29 -30.00
CA GLY A 400 -6.78 7.53 -29.63
C GLY A 400 -5.34 7.59 -30.13
N ASP A 401 -4.62 6.47 -30.10
CA ASP A 401 -3.22 6.41 -30.54
C ASP A 401 -3.16 6.34 -32.08
N LEU A 402 -4.09 5.63 -32.71
CA LEU A 402 -4.25 5.66 -34.15
C LEU A 402 -4.56 7.08 -34.63
N ALA A 403 -5.44 7.81 -33.94
CA ALA A 403 -5.77 9.20 -34.28
C ALA A 403 -4.55 10.13 -34.10
N ARG A 404 -3.71 9.91 -33.10
CA ARG A 404 -2.46 10.66 -32.92
C ARG A 404 -1.46 10.41 -34.05
N VAL A 405 -1.27 9.16 -34.44
CA VAL A 405 -0.38 8.76 -35.53
C VAL A 405 -0.91 9.27 -36.88
N THR A 406 -2.23 9.23 -37.11
CA THR A 406 -2.86 9.73 -38.35
C THR A 406 -2.99 11.25 -38.38
N HIS A 407 -2.95 11.94 -37.24
CA HIS A 407 -2.98 13.40 -37.10
C HIS A 407 -1.60 14.01 -36.86
N ILE A 408 -0.52 13.31 -37.17
CA ILE A 408 0.80 13.99 -37.25
C ILE A 408 0.62 15.13 -38.25
N PRO A 409 0.64 16.41 -37.82
CA PRO A 409 0.60 17.52 -38.76
C PRO A 409 1.74 17.28 -39.75
N LYS A 410 1.46 17.39 -41.03
CA LYS A 410 2.51 17.33 -42.06
C LYS A 410 3.58 18.30 -41.64
N LEU A 411 4.58 17.81 -40.92
CA LEU A 411 5.80 18.55 -40.70
C LEU A 411 6.27 18.94 -42.13
N GLN A 412 6.37 20.24 -42.37
CA GLN A 412 7.05 20.70 -43.59
C GLN A 412 8.51 20.29 -43.44
N ALA A 413 8.77 19.04 -43.87
CA ALA A 413 10.13 18.55 -43.92
C ALA A 413 10.92 19.49 -44.83
N THR A 414 12.09 19.90 -44.38
CA THR A 414 13.04 20.57 -45.29
C THR A 414 13.25 19.67 -46.50
N ALA A 415 13.56 20.24 -47.68
CA ALA A 415 13.75 19.46 -48.90
C ALA A 415 14.77 18.31 -48.70
N THR A 416 15.76 18.48 -47.85
CA THR A 416 16.76 17.46 -47.47
C THR A 416 16.13 16.35 -46.66
N LEU A 417 15.32 16.65 -45.65
CA LEU A 417 14.67 15.63 -44.84
C LEU A 417 13.62 14.86 -45.64
N ALA A 418 12.89 15.51 -46.54
CA ALA A 418 11.95 14.84 -47.43
C ALA A 418 12.65 13.81 -48.33
N ALA A 419 13.79 14.17 -48.91
CA ALA A 419 14.58 13.28 -49.77
C ALA A 419 15.12 12.04 -48.97
N ILE A 420 15.51 12.25 -47.72
CA ILE A 420 15.96 11.16 -46.83
C ILE A 420 14.78 10.21 -46.49
N LEU A 421 13.62 10.78 -46.18
CA LEU A 421 12.41 10.02 -45.93
C LEU A 421 11.95 9.21 -47.15
N ASP A 422 11.97 9.81 -48.34
CA ASP A 422 11.64 9.15 -49.60
C ASP A 422 12.60 8.01 -49.89
N LYS A 423 13.88 8.17 -49.58
CA LYS A 423 14.92 7.15 -49.71
C LYS A 423 14.65 5.98 -48.75
N ALA A 424 14.29 6.28 -47.50
CA ALA A 424 13.94 5.27 -46.49
C ALA A 424 12.66 4.48 -46.87
N VAL A 425 11.62 5.18 -47.33
CA VAL A 425 10.35 4.57 -47.78
C VAL A 425 10.58 3.68 -49.01
N ALA A 426 11.53 4.04 -49.88
CA ALA A 426 11.94 3.22 -51.03
C ALA A 426 12.81 2.00 -50.63
N GLY A 427 13.01 1.73 -49.34
CA GLY A 427 13.78 0.60 -48.81
C GLY A 427 15.30 0.70 -49.08
N LYS A 428 15.81 1.90 -49.39
CA LYS A 428 17.23 2.13 -49.60
C LYS A 428 17.96 2.45 -48.30
N ALA A 429 19.13 1.86 -48.11
CA ALA A 429 19.95 2.11 -46.94
C ALA A 429 20.31 3.59 -46.81
N LEU A 430 20.17 4.14 -45.64
CA LEU A 430 20.61 5.49 -45.30
C LEU A 430 22.10 5.47 -44.94
N SER A 431 22.83 6.51 -45.31
CA SER A 431 24.21 6.70 -44.85
C SER A 431 24.19 7.25 -43.40
N GLU A 432 25.34 7.13 -42.74
CA GLU A 432 25.52 7.63 -41.37
C GLU A 432 25.16 9.11 -41.24
N SER A 433 25.53 9.93 -42.22
CA SER A 433 25.21 11.36 -42.26
C SER A 433 23.73 11.69 -42.56
N GLU A 434 22.94 10.72 -42.99
CA GLU A 434 21.50 10.86 -43.20
C GLU A 434 20.69 10.37 -41.94
N ILE A 435 21.35 9.70 -41.00
CA ILE A 435 20.74 9.20 -39.75
C ILE A 435 20.93 10.19 -38.60
N VAL A 436 22.04 10.95 -38.60
CA VAL A 436 22.41 11.96 -37.60
C VAL A 436 21.90 13.35 -38.05
#